data_7a97658e5c57f2696782ce29469f5b3c
#
_entry.id   7a97658e5c57f2696782ce29469f5b3c
#
_cell.length_a   1.000
_cell.length_b   1.000
_cell.length_c   1.000
_cell.angle_alpha   90.00
_cell.angle_beta   90.00
_cell.angle_gamma   90.00
#
_symmetry.space_group_name_H-M   'P 1'
#
loop_
_entity.id
_entity.type
_entity.pdbx_description
1 polymer ?
#
loop_
_entity_poly.entity_id
_entity_poly.type
_entity_poly.pdbx_seq_one_letter_code
_entity_poly.pdbx_strand_id
1 'polypeptide(L)'
;MRFCMVTTYYPPYHFGGDATYVRALSRALVSLGHDVEVMHCLDAYRLKARDGMPHEVSDAGIVVHRLKSRFGFLSPLITQLTGHPGLKARAERAVFARSFDVVHFHNISLVGGPAVIPWSCAPVTFYTLHEHWLLCPTHVFWKNRSRPCDRETCFTCSLISGIPPQLWRYTRLVERSVAHADALFAPSEYTARRHRNAGLKPPIHILPPYSAIEPRSMASPPERPRPRFLYVGRLTASKGIESLLGEFASLPAYDLHVIGDGDLRGKLEHRFVSCRHIRFLGQMPQTELVSAYQDATALIFPSLAPETFGLSIVEAFACGTPAIVRDAGGCREPIDATGGGLVYRTNEELRAALSRLADEPGLRERLGRCAREGFLRLYTPQRHVENYLAHIRAVKVAKGLH
;
A
#
# COMPACT_ATOMS: atom_id res chain seq x y z
N MET A 1 19.10 -18.06 -4.24
CA MET A 1 17.72 -18.51 -4.61
C MET A 1 17.23 -17.70 -5.79
N ARG A 2 16.37 -18.32 -6.61
CA ARG A 2 15.71 -17.65 -7.75
C ARG A 2 14.27 -17.31 -7.39
N PHE A 3 13.92 -16.04 -7.51
CA PHE A 3 12.61 -15.50 -7.16
C PHE A 3 11.83 -15.08 -8.41
N CYS A 4 10.52 -15.32 -8.42
CA CYS A 4 9.58 -14.70 -9.35
C CYS A 4 8.57 -13.87 -8.58
N MET A 5 8.60 -12.56 -8.76
CA MET A 5 7.62 -11.62 -8.21
C MET A 5 6.54 -11.37 -9.24
N VAL A 6 5.28 -11.64 -8.89
CA VAL A 6 4.13 -11.49 -9.79
C VAL A 6 3.27 -10.34 -9.30
N THR A 7 3.13 -9.30 -10.12
CA THR A 7 2.35 -8.11 -9.77
C THR A 7 1.66 -7.50 -10.99
N THR A 8 0.54 -6.80 -10.81
CA THR A 8 -0.13 -6.11 -11.91
C THR A 8 0.70 -4.92 -12.42
N TYR A 9 1.30 -4.16 -11.50
CA TYR A 9 2.05 -2.95 -11.80
C TYR A 9 3.49 -3.06 -11.28
N TYR A 10 4.43 -2.51 -12.05
CA TYR A 10 5.83 -2.40 -11.64
C TYR A 10 6.46 -1.12 -12.21
N PRO A 11 7.30 -0.40 -11.45
CA PRO A 11 7.91 0.84 -11.93
C PRO A 11 8.70 0.68 -13.23
N PRO A 12 8.62 1.64 -14.17
CA PRO A 12 7.94 2.93 -14.06
C PRO A 12 6.43 2.88 -14.31
N TYR A 13 5.85 1.73 -14.64
CA TYR A 13 4.45 1.51 -15.01
C TYR A 13 3.57 1.19 -13.79
N HIS A 14 3.34 2.19 -12.93
CA HIS A 14 2.62 1.96 -11.68
C HIS A 14 1.82 3.19 -11.19
N PHE A 15 0.92 2.97 -10.20
CA PHE A 15 0.06 3.99 -9.62
C PHE A 15 0.01 3.96 -8.07
N GLY A 16 0.76 3.10 -7.42
CA GLY A 16 0.62 2.92 -5.98
C GLY A 16 1.87 2.37 -5.29
N GLY A 17 1.79 2.30 -3.96
CA GLY A 17 2.89 1.87 -3.11
C GLY A 17 3.21 0.37 -3.17
N ASP A 18 2.24 -0.47 -3.59
CA ASP A 18 2.43 -1.91 -3.76
C ASP A 18 3.52 -2.22 -4.79
N ALA A 19 3.48 -1.57 -5.95
CA ALA A 19 4.50 -1.73 -6.98
C ALA A 19 5.89 -1.22 -6.54
N THR A 20 5.92 -0.11 -5.80
CA THR A 20 7.16 0.43 -5.23
C THR A 20 7.75 -0.52 -4.18
N TYR A 21 6.88 -1.13 -3.36
CA TYR A 21 7.30 -2.16 -2.41
C TYR A 21 7.90 -3.37 -3.12
N VAL A 22 7.25 -3.90 -4.17
CA VAL A 22 7.78 -5.04 -4.93
C VAL A 22 9.16 -4.75 -5.49
N ARG A 23 9.36 -3.54 -6.05
CA ARG A 23 10.67 -3.10 -6.56
C ARG A 23 11.70 -3.02 -5.44
N ALA A 24 11.36 -2.45 -4.30
CA ALA A 24 12.25 -2.31 -3.17
C ALA A 24 12.66 -3.69 -2.61
N LEU A 25 11.72 -4.61 -2.43
CA LEU A 25 11.99 -5.98 -2.01
C LEU A 25 12.87 -6.73 -3.03
N SER A 26 12.57 -6.60 -4.33
CA SER A 26 13.37 -7.21 -5.41
C SER A 26 14.82 -6.73 -5.38
N ARG A 27 15.04 -5.42 -5.24
CA ARG A 27 16.38 -4.84 -5.13
C ARG A 27 17.13 -5.31 -3.88
N ALA A 28 16.45 -5.40 -2.75
CA ALA A 28 17.03 -5.90 -1.52
C ALA A 28 17.44 -7.36 -1.63
N LEU A 29 16.66 -8.20 -2.32
CA LEU A 29 17.02 -9.59 -2.58
C LEU A 29 18.22 -9.70 -3.54
N VAL A 30 18.28 -8.88 -4.60
CA VAL A 30 19.42 -8.83 -5.50
C VAL A 30 20.70 -8.42 -4.76
N SER A 31 20.63 -7.43 -3.86
CA SER A 31 21.79 -7.00 -3.07
C SER A 31 22.32 -8.07 -2.11
N LEU A 32 21.49 -9.07 -1.79
CA LEU A 32 21.85 -10.27 -1.02
C LEU A 32 22.32 -11.44 -1.90
N GLY A 33 22.54 -11.22 -3.19
CA GLY A 33 23.04 -12.25 -4.12
C GLY A 33 21.97 -13.23 -4.61
N HIS A 34 20.70 -12.85 -4.60
CA HIS A 34 19.62 -13.65 -5.15
C HIS A 34 19.28 -13.23 -6.58
N ASP A 35 18.84 -14.17 -7.41
CA ASP A 35 18.30 -13.90 -8.75
C ASP A 35 16.82 -13.54 -8.64
N VAL A 36 16.43 -12.40 -9.20
CA VAL A 36 15.06 -11.92 -9.12
C VAL A 36 14.51 -11.64 -10.52
N GLU A 37 13.35 -12.23 -10.81
CA GLU A 37 12.56 -11.94 -11.99
C GLU A 37 11.21 -11.35 -11.55
N VAL A 38 10.74 -10.34 -12.27
CA VAL A 38 9.44 -9.70 -12.01
C VAL A 38 8.55 -9.85 -13.22
N MET A 39 7.32 -10.31 -13.02
CA MET A 39 6.30 -10.40 -14.06
C MET A 39 5.18 -9.39 -13.78
N HIS A 40 4.89 -8.50 -14.75
CA HIS A 40 3.83 -7.51 -14.63
C HIS A 40 3.06 -7.29 -15.93
N CYS A 41 1.88 -6.63 -15.84
CA CYS A 41 0.99 -6.41 -16.98
C CYS A 41 1.06 -4.97 -17.51
N LEU A 42 1.71 -4.79 -18.67
CA LEU A 42 1.81 -3.48 -19.31
C LEU A 42 0.45 -2.97 -19.83
N ASP A 43 -0.43 -3.87 -20.31
CA ASP A 43 -1.76 -3.51 -20.79
C ASP A 43 -2.64 -2.95 -19.66
N ALA A 44 -2.46 -3.43 -18.42
CA ALA A 44 -3.16 -2.91 -17.26
C ALA A 44 -2.74 -1.47 -16.91
N TYR A 45 -1.47 -1.14 -17.08
CA TYR A 45 -1.00 0.25 -16.92
C TYR A 45 -1.61 1.17 -17.98
N ARG A 46 -1.55 0.77 -19.25
CA ARG A 46 -2.10 1.54 -20.38
C ARG A 46 -3.59 1.85 -20.24
N LEU A 47 -4.34 0.95 -19.61
CA LEU A 47 -5.77 1.14 -19.36
C LEU A 47 -6.07 2.34 -18.44
N LYS A 48 -5.15 2.66 -17.52
CA LYS A 48 -5.32 3.71 -16.50
C LYS A 48 -4.44 4.94 -16.72
N ALA A 49 -3.38 4.82 -17.53
CA ALA A 49 -2.46 5.92 -17.78
C ALA A 49 -3.16 7.05 -18.54
N ARG A 50 -3.09 8.28 -18.01
CA ARG A 50 -3.60 9.50 -18.64
C ARG A 50 -2.50 10.26 -19.40
N ASP A 51 -1.26 10.16 -18.92
CA ASP A 51 -0.12 11.01 -19.33
C ASP A 51 0.89 10.29 -20.23
N GLY A 52 0.43 9.29 -21.00
CA GLY A 52 1.30 8.55 -21.89
C GLY A 52 2.14 7.46 -21.20
N MET A 53 3.17 6.98 -21.91
CA MET A 53 4.04 5.92 -21.40
C MET A 53 5.33 6.54 -20.84
N PRO A 54 5.70 6.25 -19.59
CA PRO A 54 6.96 6.71 -19.04
C PRO A 54 8.15 6.06 -19.77
N HIS A 55 9.30 6.72 -19.72
CA HIS A 55 10.53 6.12 -20.23
C HIS A 55 10.86 4.83 -19.46
N GLU A 56 11.32 3.84 -20.21
CA GLU A 56 11.74 2.58 -19.63
C GLU A 56 13.00 2.77 -18.78
N VAL A 57 12.95 2.31 -17.55
CA VAL A 57 14.09 2.32 -16.63
C VAL A 57 14.52 0.89 -16.41
N SER A 58 15.79 0.60 -16.64
CA SER A 58 16.38 -0.69 -16.30
C SER A 58 16.56 -0.79 -14.79
N ASP A 59 16.15 -1.89 -14.19
CA ASP A 59 16.49 -2.23 -12.81
C ASP A 59 17.68 -3.19 -12.81
N ALA A 60 18.85 -2.69 -12.41
CA ALA A 60 20.08 -3.48 -12.42
C ALA A 60 19.91 -4.79 -11.62
N GLY A 61 20.23 -5.90 -12.26
CA GLY A 61 20.15 -7.24 -11.65
C GLY A 61 18.75 -7.85 -11.58
N ILE A 62 17.69 -7.17 -12.09
CA ILE A 62 16.32 -7.68 -12.09
C ILE A 62 15.86 -7.93 -13.52
N VAL A 63 15.42 -9.13 -13.82
CA VAL A 63 14.81 -9.47 -15.11
C VAL A 63 13.31 -9.13 -15.06
N VAL A 64 12.84 -8.24 -15.94
CA VAL A 64 11.44 -7.78 -15.94
C VAL A 64 10.68 -8.31 -17.14
N HIS A 65 9.69 -9.17 -16.90
CA HIS A 65 8.77 -9.70 -17.90
C HIS A 65 7.54 -8.80 -18.03
N ARG A 66 7.49 -8.03 -19.10
CA ARG A 66 6.40 -7.09 -19.42
C ARG A 66 5.37 -7.77 -20.28
N LEU A 67 4.29 -8.25 -19.66
CA LEU A 67 3.20 -8.90 -20.40
C LEU A 67 2.42 -7.87 -21.22
N LYS A 68 2.41 -8.08 -22.52
CA LYS A 68 1.70 -7.26 -23.49
C LYS A 68 0.93 -8.16 -24.45
N SER A 69 -0.34 -7.88 -24.65
CA SER A 69 -1.20 -8.55 -25.63
C SER A 69 -1.37 -7.69 -26.89
N ARG A 70 -1.55 -8.33 -28.04
CA ARG A 70 -1.95 -7.65 -29.28
C ARG A 70 -3.34 -7.00 -29.18
N PHE A 71 -4.16 -7.44 -28.23
CA PHE A 71 -5.52 -6.98 -28.02
C PHE A 71 -5.62 -5.87 -26.95
N GLY A 72 -4.49 -5.32 -26.46
CA GLY A 72 -4.43 -4.17 -25.56
C GLY A 72 -5.37 -4.30 -24.35
N PHE A 73 -6.36 -3.40 -24.23
CA PHE A 73 -7.26 -3.32 -23.09
C PHE A 73 -8.14 -4.57 -22.88
N LEU A 74 -8.40 -5.36 -23.91
CA LEU A 74 -9.18 -6.60 -23.78
C LEU A 74 -8.47 -7.61 -22.87
N SER A 75 -7.14 -7.59 -22.82
CA SER A 75 -6.37 -8.52 -22.00
C SER A 75 -6.65 -8.35 -20.50
N PRO A 76 -6.50 -7.17 -19.86
CA PRO A 76 -6.88 -6.97 -18.47
C PRO A 76 -8.40 -7.07 -18.26
N LEU A 77 -9.24 -6.70 -19.22
CA LEU A 77 -10.70 -6.83 -19.12
C LEU A 77 -11.13 -8.30 -18.99
N ILE A 78 -10.60 -9.19 -19.83
CA ILE A 78 -10.88 -10.64 -19.74
C ILE A 78 -10.44 -11.17 -18.37
N THR A 79 -9.26 -10.80 -17.88
CA THR A 79 -8.82 -11.18 -16.54
C THR A 79 -9.78 -10.70 -15.46
N GLN A 80 -10.26 -9.47 -15.56
CA GLN A 80 -11.23 -8.88 -14.64
C GLN A 80 -12.56 -9.66 -14.64
N LEU A 81 -13.09 -10.00 -15.80
CA LEU A 81 -14.37 -10.68 -15.94
C LEU A 81 -14.32 -12.15 -15.55
N THR A 82 -13.21 -12.84 -15.82
CA THR A 82 -13.10 -14.29 -15.68
C THR A 82 -12.32 -14.77 -14.47
N GLY A 83 -11.48 -13.91 -13.88
CA GLY A 83 -10.53 -14.31 -12.83
C GLY A 83 -9.36 -15.16 -13.33
N HIS A 84 -9.18 -15.25 -14.65
CA HIS A 84 -8.16 -16.05 -15.33
C HIS A 84 -7.21 -15.15 -16.15
N PRO A 85 -5.97 -15.60 -16.44
CA PRO A 85 -5.01 -14.88 -17.26
C PRO A 85 -5.50 -14.51 -18.69
N GLY A 86 -6.37 -15.31 -19.26
CA GLY A 86 -6.95 -15.06 -20.58
C GLY A 86 -5.89 -14.97 -21.69
N LEU A 87 -5.85 -13.82 -22.39
CA LEU A 87 -4.96 -13.60 -23.51
C LEU A 87 -3.46 -13.60 -23.18
N LYS A 88 -3.11 -13.49 -21.89
CA LYS A 88 -1.73 -13.53 -21.40
C LYS A 88 -1.28 -14.94 -21.00
N ALA A 89 -2.20 -15.90 -20.94
CA ALA A 89 -1.95 -17.25 -20.42
C ALA A 89 -0.70 -17.93 -20.97
N ARG A 90 -0.45 -17.80 -22.30
CA ARG A 90 0.73 -18.40 -22.93
C ARG A 90 2.04 -17.77 -22.45
N ALA A 91 2.06 -16.42 -22.35
CA ALA A 91 3.26 -15.71 -21.90
C ALA A 91 3.53 -15.95 -20.42
N GLU A 92 2.51 -15.97 -19.57
CA GLU A 92 2.64 -16.27 -18.15
C GLU A 92 3.13 -17.69 -17.91
N ARG A 93 2.57 -18.69 -18.61
CA ARG A 93 3.06 -20.09 -18.54
C ARG A 93 4.51 -20.22 -18.95
N ALA A 94 4.97 -19.46 -19.96
CA ALA A 94 6.36 -19.46 -20.36
C ALA A 94 7.31 -18.93 -19.27
N VAL A 95 6.85 -17.96 -18.45
CA VAL A 95 7.59 -17.49 -17.28
C VAL A 95 7.57 -18.56 -16.18
N PHE A 96 6.40 -19.10 -15.83
CA PHE A 96 6.29 -20.15 -14.78
C PHE A 96 6.97 -21.48 -15.13
N ALA A 97 7.20 -21.76 -16.42
CA ALA A 97 7.98 -22.93 -16.85
C ALA A 97 9.49 -22.81 -16.50
N ARG A 98 9.95 -21.62 -16.12
CA ARG A 98 11.30 -21.43 -15.60
C ARG A 98 11.38 -21.93 -14.16
N SER A 99 12.53 -22.47 -13.77
CA SER A 99 12.72 -22.97 -12.41
C SER A 99 12.93 -21.81 -11.43
N PHE A 100 12.03 -21.67 -10.48
CA PHE A 100 12.12 -20.72 -9.36
C PHE A 100 12.11 -21.47 -8.03
N ASP A 101 12.85 -20.97 -7.04
CA ASP A 101 12.78 -21.44 -5.66
C ASP A 101 11.56 -20.86 -4.94
N VAL A 102 11.21 -19.63 -5.28
CA VAL A 102 10.11 -18.89 -4.66
C VAL A 102 9.31 -18.16 -5.73
N VAL A 103 8.00 -18.35 -5.74
CA VAL A 103 7.06 -17.49 -6.47
C VAL A 103 6.25 -16.68 -5.46
N HIS A 104 6.28 -15.36 -5.58
CA HIS A 104 5.57 -14.46 -4.69
C HIS A 104 4.58 -13.60 -5.45
N PHE A 105 3.31 -13.83 -5.16
CA PHE A 105 2.21 -13.05 -5.71
C PHE A 105 1.93 -11.82 -4.85
N HIS A 106 1.72 -10.68 -5.51
CA HIS A 106 1.38 -9.40 -4.88
C HIS A 106 0.01 -8.93 -5.37
N ASN A 107 -0.07 -7.84 -6.11
CA ASN A 107 -1.31 -7.43 -6.76
C ASN A 107 -1.46 -8.21 -8.08
N ILE A 108 -2.36 -9.19 -8.12
CA ILE A 108 -2.59 -10.01 -9.33
C ILE A 108 -3.90 -9.69 -10.04
N SER A 109 -4.56 -8.61 -9.67
CA SER A 109 -5.93 -8.29 -10.12
C SER A 109 -6.10 -8.24 -11.64
N LEU A 110 -5.09 -7.74 -12.37
CA LEU A 110 -5.13 -7.60 -13.82
C LEU A 110 -3.96 -8.31 -14.53
N VAL A 111 -3.01 -8.87 -13.82
CA VAL A 111 -1.97 -9.70 -14.42
C VAL A 111 -2.48 -11.10 -14.71
N GLY A 112 -3.09 -11.78 -13.76
CA GLY A 112 -3.55 -13.16 -13.96
C GLY A 112 -4.85 -13.53 -13.26
N GLY A 113 -5.37 -12.67 -12.39
CA GLY A 113 -6.50 -13.03 -11.53
C GLY A 113 -6.11 -14.12 -10.52
N PRO A 114 -7.06 -14.62 -9.71
CA PRO A 114 -6.76 -15.67 -8.74
C PRO A 114 -6.31 -16.99 -9.39
N ALA A 115 -6.78 -17.29 -10.59
CA ALA A 115 -6.46 -18.54 -11.29
C ALA A 115 -4.99 -18.69 -11.70
N VAL A 116 -4.16 -17.65 -11.56
CA VAL A 116 -2.72 -17.75 -11.84
C VAL A 116 -1.94 -18.38 -10.69
N ILE A 117 -2.43 -18.32 -9.45
CA ILE A 117 -1.72 -18.84 -8.27
C ILE A 117 -1.37 -20.32 -8.40
N PRO A 118 -2.30 -21.22 -8.83
CA PRO A 118 -2.00 -22.64 -9.03
C PRO A 118 -0.99 -22.95 -10.14
N TRP A 119 -0.56 -21.96 -10.93
CA TRP A 119 0.45 -22.18 -11.97
C TRP A 119 1.88 -22.13 -11.44
N SER A 120 2.07 -21.72 -10.19
CA SER A 120 3.34 -21.82 -9.53
C SER A 120 3.74 -23.28 -9.35
N CYS A 121 4.91 -23.66 -9.87
CA CYS A 121 5.57 -24.95 -9.62
C CYS A 121 6.75 -24.80 -8.66
N ALA A 122 6.92 -23.61 -8.05
CA ALA A 122 8.02 -23.35 -7.13
C ALA A 122 7.85 -24.12 -5.81
N PRO A 123 8.94 -24.56 -5.18
CA PRO A 123 8.92 -25.17 -3.85
C PRO A 123 8.22 -24.30 -2.79
N VAL A 124 8.31 -22.96 -2.93
CA VAL A 124 7.69 -22.00 -2.03
C VAL A 124 6.82 -21.03 -2.82
N THR A 125 5.57 -20.92 -2.43
CA THR A 125 4.59 -19.99 -3.05
C THR A 125 3.94 -19.11 -2.00
N PHE A 126 4.09 -17.80 -2.14
CA PHE A 126 3.52 -16.80 -1.23
C PHE A 126 2.55 -15.84 -1.93
N TYR A 127 1.69 -15.21 -1.14
CA TYR A 127 0.85 -14.10 -1.57
C TYR A 127 0.84 -12.98 -0.50
N THR A 128 1.14 -11.74 -0.88
CA THR A 128 1.01 -10.58 0.02
C THR A 128 -0.31 -9.84 -0.19
N LEU A 129 -1.03 -9.63 0.90
CA LEU A 129 -2.31 -8.94 0.99
C LEU A 129 -2.12 -7.42 1.07
N HIS A 130 -1.53 -6.80 0.02
CA HIS A 130 -1.31 -5.34 -0.01
C HIS A 130 -2.60 -4.53 0.10
N GLU A 131 -3.69 -5.13 -0.36
CA GLU A 131 -5.03 -4.57 -0.41
C GLU A 131 -6.07 -5.66 -0.16
N HIS A 132 -7.32 -5.27 -0.01
CA HIS A 132 -8.41 -6.23 0.26
C HIS A 132 -8.98 -6.88 -1.01
N TRP A 133 -8.25 -6.90 -2.13
CA TRP A 133 -8.77 -7.34 -3.42
C TRP A 133 -9.29 -8.79 -3.42
N LEU A 134 -8.71 -9.71 -2.68
CA LEU A 134 -9.23 -11.07 -2.60
C LEU A 134 -10.68 -11.11 -2.08
N LEU A 135 -11.09 -10.15 -1.27
CA LEU A 135 -12.42 -10.05 -0.66
C LEU A 135 -13.31 -8.96 -1.29
N CYS A 136 -12.72 -7.89 -1.80
CA CYS A 136 -13.42 -6.69 -2.22
C CYS A 136 -13.07 -6.30 -3.67
N PRO A 137 -14.03 -6.22 -4.61
CA PRO A 137 -13.77 -5.86 -6.00
C PRO A 137 -13.22 -4.43 -6.17
N THR A 138 -13.47 -3.53 -5.22
CA THR A 138 -12.94 -2.17 -5.21
C THR A 138 -11.62 -2.03 -4.45
N HIS A 139 -11.07 -3.13 -3.91
CA HIS A 139 -9.78 -3.25 -3.21
C HIS A 139 -9.72 -2.63 -1.80
N VAL A 140 -10.61 -1.70 -1.45
CA VAL A 140 -10.45 -0.82 -0.29
C VAL A 140 -11.62 -0.84 0.69
N PHE A 141 -12.60 -1.75 0.54
CA PHE A 141 -13.84 -1.76 1.33
C PHE A 141 -14.55 -0.39 1.37
N TRP A 142 -14.53 0.32 0.24
CA TRP A 142 -15.20 1.61 0.07
C TRP A 142 -16.43 1.43 -0.81
N LYS A 143 -17.61 1.36 -0.18
CA LYS A 143 -18.87 1.00 -0.83
C LYS A 143 -19.43 2.16 -1.63
N ASN A 144 -19.80 1.88 -2.87
CA ASN A 144 -20.49 2.82 -3.77
C ASN A 144 -19.77 4.18 -3.88
N ARG A 145 -18.45 4.22 -3.75
CA ARG A 145 -17.61 5.42 -3.75
C ARG A 145 -17.93 6.44 -2.64
N SER A 146 -18.70 6.07 -1.61
CA SER A 146 -19.24 7.03 -0.65
C SER A 146 -18.95 6.73 0.81
N ARG A 147 -18.84 5.46 1.22
CA ARG A 147 -18.72 5.08 2.64
C ARG A 147 -17.97 3.75 2.83
N PRO A 148 -17.48 3.48 4.06
CA PRO A 148 -16.94 2.17 4.40
C PRO A 148 -17.96 1.05 4.13
N CYS A 149 -17.45 -0.13 3.72
CA CYS A 149 -18.30 -1.28 3.42
C CYS A 149 -18.82 -1.92 4.71
N ASP A 150 -20.11 -1.81 4.92
CA ASP A 150 -20.87 -2.34 6.04
C ASP A 150 -21.58 -3.66 5.70
N ARG A 151 -21.93 -3.85 4.44
CA ARG A 151 -22.66 -5.00 3.93
C ARG A 151 -22.21 -5.33 2.52
N GLU A 152 -22.00 -6.61 2.25
CA GLU A 152 -21.55 -7.09 0.94
C GLU A 152 -22.68 -7.00 -0.10
N THR A 153 -22.59 -6.03 -0.99
CA THR A 153 -23.39 -5.88 -2.21
C THR A 153 -22.46 -5.69 -3.39
N CYS A 154 -21.51 -6.64 -3.55
CA CYS A 154 -20.35 -6.48 -4.42
C CYS A 154 -20.72 -6.27 -5.90
N PHE A 155 -21.80 -6.88 -6.40
CA PHE A 155 -22.24 -6.71 -7.79
C PHE A 155 -22.61 -5.24 -8.08
N THR A 156 -23.56 -4.69 -7.33
CA THR A 156 -24.00 -3.28 -7.48
C THR A 156 -22.91 -2.30 -7.17
N CYS A 157 -22.09 -2.58 -6.13
CA CYS A 157 -20.95 -1.76 -5.79
C CYS A 157 -19.92 -1.70 -6.92
N SER A 158 -19.65 -2.80 -7.63
CA SER A 158 -18.77 -2.84 -8.79
C SER A 158 -19.28 -1.94 -9.91
N LEU A 159 -20.57 -2.05 -10.26
CA LEU A 159 -21.19 -1.24 -11.31
C LEU A 159 -21.11 0.26 -10.99
N ILE A 160 -21.50 0.67 -9.77
CA ILE A 160 -21.42 2.07 -9.33
C ILE A 160 -19.97 2.57 -9.32
N SER A 161 -19.03 1.68 -9.03
CA SER A 161 -17.60 2.01 -9.02
C SER A 161 -16.98 2.03 -10.43
N GLY A 162 -17.74 1.74 -11.48
CA GLY A 162 -17.24 1.65 -12.86
C GLY A 162 -16.30 0.47 -13.08
N ILE A 163 -16.44 -0.58 -12.26
CA ILE A 163 -15.65 -1.81 -12.35
C ILE A 163 -16.55 -2.90 -12.96
N PRO A 164 -16.14 -3.60 -14.02
CA PRO A 164 -16.89 -4.74 -14.55
C PRO A 164 -17.16 -5.78 -13.44
N PRO A 165 -18.40 -6.30 -13.32
CA PRO A 165 -18.75 -7.27 -12.31
C PRO A 165 -17.89 -8.53 -12.38
N GLN A 166 -17.38 -8.97 -11.24
CA GLN A 166 -16.51 -10.13 -11.10
C GLN A 166 -17.34 -11.33 -10.65
N LEU A 167 -18.12 -11.95 -11.58
CA LEU A 167 -19.05 -13.05 -11.25
C LEU A 167 -18.33 -14.28 -10.65
N TRP A 168 -17.06 -14.49 -11.01
CA TRP A 168 -16.22 -15.55 -10.45
C TRP A 168 -16.02 -15.43 -8.92
N ARG A 169 -16.26 -14.25 -8.31
CA ARG A 169 -16.21 -14.09 -6.84
C ARG A 169 -17.30 -14.83 -6.11
N TYR A 170 -18.42 -15.13 -6.80
CA TYR A 170 -19.53 -15.94 -6.26
C TYR A 170 -19.31 -17.45 -6.44
N THR A 171 -18.16 -17.82 -7.00
CA THR A 171 -17.70 -19.20 -7.08
C THR A 171 -16.61 -19.47 -6.03
N ARG A 172 -16.11 -20.69 -5.97
CA ARG A 172 -14.99 -21.06 -5.08
C ARG A 172 -13.61 -20.80 -5.73
N LEU A 173 -13.53 -19.96 -6.78
CA LEU A 173 -12.28 -19.74 -7.51
C LEU A 173 -11.18 -19.13 -6.61
N VAL A 174 -11.52 -18.08 -5.83
CA VAL A 174 -10.55 -17.45 -4.92
C VAL A 174 -10.05 -18.45 -3.88
N GLU A 175 -10.96 -19.11 -3.19
CA GLU A 175 -10.64 -20.09 -2.14
C GLU A 175 -9.75 -21.22 -2.66
N ARG A 176 -10.12 -21.81 -3.80
CA ARG A 176 -9.36 -22.90 -4.43
C ARG A 176 -7.99 -22.46 -4.90
N SER A 177 -7.90 -21.29 -5.53
CA SER A 177 -6.65 -20.78 -6.05
C SER A 177 -5.67 -20.40 -4.94
N VAL A 178 -6.15 -19.67 -3.93
CA VAL A 178 -5.33 -19.23 -2.79
C VAL A 178 -4.83 -20.42 -1.96
N ALA A 179 -5.56 -21.53 -1.92
CA ALA A 179 -5.17 -22.76 -1.21
C ALA A 179 -3.85 -23.36 -1.74
N HIS A 180 -3.37 -22.95 -2.92
CA HIS A 180 -2.07 -23.37 -3.46
C HIS A 180 -0.90 -22.52 -2.94
N ALA A 181 -1.15 -21.43 -2.24
CA ALA A 181 -0.09 -20.68 -1.55
C ALA A 181 0.29 -21.37 -0.24
N ASP A 182 1.58 -21.43 0.06
CA ASP A 182 2.08 -21.97 1.32
C ASP A 182 1.78 -21.07 2.51
N ALA A 183 1.81 -19.75 2.29
CA ALA A 183 1.43 -18.76 3.27
C ALA A 183 0.98 -17.47 2.59
N LEU A 184 0.17 -16.69 3.33
CA LEU A 184 -0.19 -15.32 2.98
C LEU A 184 0.53 -14.36 3.94
N PHE A 185 0.96 -13.22 3.43
CA PHE A 185 1.47 -12.12 4.27
C PHE A 185 0.44 -11.01 4.36
N ALA A 186 0.12 -10.60 5.57
CA ALA A 186 -0.74 -9.47 5.84
C ALA A 186 0.08 -8.32 6.42
N PRO A 187 -0.15 -7.07 5.98
CA PRO A 187 0.56 -5.91 6.50
C PRO A 187 0.17 -5.56 7.95
N SER A 188 -0.97 -6.08 8.42
CA SER A 188 -1.53 -5.81 9.75
C SER A 188 -2.38 -6.97 10.24
N GLU A 189 -2.60 -7.04 11.56
CA GLU A 189 -3.51 -8.02 12.16
C GLU A 189 -4.97 -7.76 11.73
N TYR A 190 -5.35 -6.49 11.55
CA TYR A 190 -6.65 -6.15 10.97
C TYR A 190 -6.86 -6.85 9.62
N THR A 191 -5.90 -6.71 8.70
CA THR A 191 -5.97 -7.35 7.38
C THR A 191 -5.97 -8.87 7.50
N ALA A 192 -5.11 -9.44 8.33
CA ALA A 192 -5.06 -10.89 8.56
C ALA A 192 -6.41 -11.42 9.09
N ARG A 193 -6.96 -10.80 10.11
CA ARG A 193 -8.26 -11.18 10.72
C ARG A 193 -9.39 -11.12 9.70
N ARG A 194 -9.44 -10.07 8.86
CA ARG A 194 -10.46 -9.95 7.80
C ARG A 194 -10.41 -11.13 6.82
N HIS A 195 -9.21 -11.55 6.43
CA HIS A 195 -9.02 -12.65 5.48
C HIS A 195 -9.21 -14.02 6.11
N ARG A 196 -8.78 -14.22 7.39
CA ARG A 196 -9.08 -15.45 8.15
C ARG A 196 -10.59 -15.64 8.33
N ASN A 197 -11.31 -14.57 8.71
CA ASN A 197 -12.77 -14.62 8.88
C ASN A 197 -13.52 -14.88 7.57
N ALA A 198 -12.93 -14.57 6.43
CA ALA A 198 -13.46 -14.93 5.11
C ALA A 198 -13.15 -16.37 4.69
N GLY A 199 -12.51 -17.17 5.54
CA GLY A 199 -12.31 -18.62 5.34
C GLY A 199 -11.12 -18.97 4.44
N LEU A 200 -10.15 -18.08 4.23
CA LEU A 200 -8.93 -18.40 3.50
C LEU A 200 -8.08 -19.40 4.32
N LYS A 201 -7.71 -20.52 3.69
CA LYS A 201 -7.09 -21.67 4.38
C LYS A 201 -5.59 -21.55 4.68
N PRO A 202 -4.75 -20.94 3.79
CA PRO A 202 -3.32 -20.85 4.08
C PRO A 202 -3.04 -20.06 5.37
N PRO A 203 -1.96 -20.38 6.11
CA PRO A 203 -1.55 -19.58 7.26
C PRO A 203 -1.30 -18.13 6.84
N ILE A 204 -1.75 -17.19 7.67
CA ILE A 204 -1.57 -15.75 7.43
C ILE A 204 -0.62 -15.21 8.48
N HIS A 205 0.57 -14.81 8.04
CA HIS A 205 1.60 -14.22 8.87
C HIS A 205 1.57 -12.69 8.75
N ILE A 206 1.89 -12.00 9.83
CA ILE A 206 2.01 -10.55 9.82
C ILE A 206 3.41 -10.20 9.33
N LEU A 207 3.45 -9.49 8.20
CA LEU A 207 4.68 -8.96 7.62
C LEU A 207 4.41 -7.50 7.21
N PRO A 208 4.59 -6.54 8.14
CA PRO A 208 4.35 -5.13 7.85
C PRO A 208 5.23 -4.63 6.71
N PRO A 209 4.74 -3.74 5.84
CA PRO A 209 5.58 -3.10 4.86
C PRO A 209 6.58 -2.18 5.56
N TYR A 210 7.68 -1.94 4.89
CA TYR A 210 8.76 -1.08 5.36
C TYR A 210 8.86 0.20 4.52
N SER A 211 9.56 1.20 5.05
CA SER A 211 9.96 2.35 4.26
C SER A 211 11.46 2.31 3.96
N ALA A 212 11.79 2.63 2.71
CA ALA A 212 13.16 2.85 2.27
C ALA A 212 13.60 4.32 2.46
N ILE A 213 12.84 5.12 3.18
CA ILE A 213 13.25 6.46 3.57
C ILE A 213 14.41 6.34 4.53
N GLU A 214 15.58 6.82 4.10
CA GLU A 214 16.76 6.96 4.96
C GLU A 214 16.68 8.29 5.68
N PRO A 215 16.51 8.31 7.01
CA PRO A 215 16.47 9.55 7.75
C PRO A 215 17.87 10.12 7.83
N ARG A 216 18.04 11.31 7.30
CA ARG A 216 19.13 12.19 7.72
C ARG A 216 18.93 12.50 9.20
N SER A 217 20.00 12.94 9.92
CA SER A 217 19.99 13.14 11.38
C SER A 217 18.66 13.65 11.92
N MET A 218 18.32 13.25 13.15
CA MET A 218 17.16 13.74 13.90
C MET A 218 17.34 15.24 14.17
N ALA A 219 16.96 16.08 13.21
CA ALA A 219 16.86 17.50 13.46
C ALA A 219 15.53 17.77 14.18
N SER A 220 15.57 18.50 15.28
CA SER A 220 14.36 19.08 15.84
C SER A 220 13.71 19.92 14.76
N PRO A 221 12.39 19.82 14.56
CA PRO A 221 11.75 20.67 13.57
C PRO A 221 11.99 22.13 13.91
N PRO A 222 12.21 22.99 12.89
CA PRO A 222 12.47 24.40 13.14
C PRO A 222 11.33 25.03 13.94
N GLU A 223 11.67 25.91 14.88
CA GLU A 223 10.68 26.77 15.52
C GLU A 223 9.94 27.57 14.47
N ARG A 224 8.62 27.53 14.53
CA ARG A 224 7.76 28.21 13.57
C ARG A 224 6.68 29.01 14.30
N PRO A 225 6.27 30.14 13.78
CA PRO A 225 5.20 30.94 14.37
C PRO A 225 3.85 30.21 14.37
N ARG A 226 3.71 29.15 13.52
CA ARG A 226 2.53 28.30 13.44
C ARG A 226 2.93 26.84 13.36
N PRO A 227 2.32 25.95 14.15
CA PRO A 227 2.49 24.50 13.99
C PRO A 227 2.07 24.06 12.58
N ARG A 228 2.90 23.24 11.94
CA ARG A 228 2.66 22.73 10.60
C ARG A 228 2.28 21.26 10.66
N PHE A 229 1.10 20.93 10.20
CA PHE A 229 0.66 19.55 10.00
C PHE A 229 0.81 19.13 8.54
N LEU A 230 0.95 17.83 8.32
CA LEU A 230 1.22 17.26 7.02
C LEU A 230 0.19 16.19 6.67
N TYR A 231 -0.32 16.22 5.46
CA TYR A 231 -1.02 15.10 4.84
C TYR A 231 -0.19 14.59 3.66
N VAL A 232 0.01 13.25 3.58
CA VAL A 232 0.67 12.58 2.45
C VAL A 232 -0.19 11.44 1.97
N GLY A 233 -0.71 11.52 0.74
CA GLY A 233 -1.56 10.47 0.19
C GLY A 233 -2.37 10.88 -1.02
N ARG A 234 -3.14 9.94 -1.57
CA ARG A 234 -4.04 10.21 -2.70
C ARG A 234 -5.19 11.12 -2.28
N LEU A 235 -5.52 12.09 -3.12
CA LEU A 235 -6.63 13.02 -2.89
C LEU A 235 -7.94 12.40 -3.38
N THR A 236 -8.48 11.46 -2.61
CA THR A 236 -9.73 10.74 -2.88
C THR A 236 -10.65 10.75 -1.67
N ALA A 237 -11.96 10.57 -1.87
CA ALA A 237 -12.95 10.60 -0.79
C ALA A 237 -12.66 9.54 0.30
N SER A 238 -12.22 8.36 -0.08
CA SER A 238 -11.89 7.27 0.85
C SER A 238 -10.74 7.60 1.81
N LYS A 239 -9.85 8.53 1.42
CA LYS A 239 -8.71 8.97 2.23
C LYS A 239 -9.07 10.10 3.21
N GLY A 240 -10.32 10.55 3.24
CA GLY A 240 -10.80 11.51 4.24
C GLY A 240 -10.27 12.93 4.11
N ILE A 241 -9.59 13.25 3.00
CA ILE A 241 -8.96 14.57 2.81
C ILE A 241 -9.97 15.71 2.82
N GLU A 242 -11.17 15.53 2.27
CA GLU A 242 -12.19 16.58 2.24
C GLU A 242 -12.66 16.95 3.65
N SER A 243 -12.84 15.95 4.54
CA SER A 243 -13.16 16.17 5.95
C SER A 243 -12.02 16.88 6.69
N LEU A 244 -10.78 16.45 6.46
CA LEU A 244 -9.60 17.09 7.06
C LEU A 244 -9.50 18.56 6.68
N LEU A 245 -9.64 18.88 5.40
CA LEU A 245 -9.60 20.27 4.91
C LEU A 245 -10.72 21.12 5.51
N GLY A 246 -11.93 20.55 5.65
CA GLY A 246 -13.05 21.22 6.32
C GLY A 246 -12.73 21.60 7.76
N GLU A 247 -12.06 20.72 8.51
CA GLU A 247 -11.61 21.02 9.87
C GLU A 247 -10.55 22.12 9.88
N PHE A 248 -9.53 22.01 9.03
CA PHE A 248 -8.47 23.01 8.97
C PHE A 248 -8.95 24.38 8.50
N ALA A 249 -10.00 24.48 7.69
CA ALA A 249 -10.58 25.77 7.29
C ALA A 249 -11.01 26.63 8.50
N SER A 250 -11.39 26.00 9.60
CA SER A 250 -11.77 26.66 10.86
C SER A 250 -10.59 26.83 11.85
N LEU A 251 -9.38 26.42 11.48
CA LEU A 251 -8.20 26.40 12.36
C LEU A 251 -7.03 27.22 11.78
N PRO A 252 -7.18 28.56 11.58
CA PRO A 252 -6.15 29.38 10.93
C PRO A 252 -4.86 29.51 11.74
N ALA A 253 -4.84 29.07 12.99
CA ALA A 253 -3.63 29.02 13.82
C ALA A 253 -2.64 27.91 13.38
N TYR A 254 -3.07 26.95 12.59
CA TYR A 254 -2.27 25.82 12.15
C TYR A 254 -2.09 25.84 10.63
N ASP A 255 -0.88 25.53 10.15
CA ASP A 255 -0.63 25.31 8.73
C ASP A 255 -0.88 23.83 8.37
N LEU A 256 -1.53 23.58 7.23
CA LEU A 256 -1.66 22.24 6.65
C LEU A 256 -0.99 22.18 5.29
N HIS A 257 0.01 21.33 5.17
CA HIS A 257 0.61 20.98 3.89
C HIS A 257 0.00 19.67 3.37
N VAL A 258 -0.45 19.70 2.12
CA VAL A 258 -1.12 18.58 1.44
C VAL A 258 -0.23 18.11 0.30
N ILE A 259 0.34 16.92 0.43
CA ILE A 259 1.20 16.30 -0.57
C ILE A 259 0.48 15.11 -1.19
N GLY A 260 0.43 15.07 -2.50
CA GLY A 260 -0.18 14.03 -3.30
C GLY A 260 -1.06 14.56 -4.41
N ASP A 261 -1.72 13.64 -5.11
CA ASP A 261 -2.63 13.93 -6.22
C ASP A 261 -3.83 12.97 -6.18
N GLY A 262 -4.85 13.25 -6.98
CA GLY A 262 -6.03 12.41 -7.07
C GLY A 262 -7.24 13.13 -7.66
N ASP A 263 -8.34 12.38 -7.81
CA ASP A 263 -9.55 12.83 -8.50
C ASP A 263 -10.19 14.10 -7.87
N LEU A 264 -9.93 14.34 -6.59
CA LEU A 264 -10.50 15.49 -5.87
C LEU A 264 -9.62 16.75 -5.91
N ARG A 265 -8.38 16.68 -6.42
CA ARG A 265 -7.41 17.78 -6.31
C ARG A 265 -7.97 19.12 -6.77
N GLY A 266 -8.37 19.24 -8.02
CA GLY A 266 -8.85 20.52 -8.57
C GLY A 266 -10.07 21.07 -7.85
N LYS A 267 -11.02 20.18 -7.46
CA LYS A 267 -12.19 20.57 -6.65
C LYS A 267 -11.79 21.13 -5.29
N LEU A 268 -10.83 20.48 -4.61
CA LEU A 268 -10.39 20.87 -3.28
C LEU A 268 -9.56 22.15 -3.30
N GLU A 269 -8.63 22.29 -4.24
CA GLU A 269 -7.85 23.52 -4.43
C GLU A 269 -8.78 24.73 -4.67
N HIS A 270 -9.80 24.59 -5.51
CA HIS A 270 -10.79 25.66 -5.74
C HIS A 270 -11.61 25.97 -4.50
N ARG A 271 -12.11 24.94 -3.79
CA ARG A 271 -12.97 25.11 -2.60
C ARG A 271 -12.25 25.80 -1.44
N PHE A 272 -10.97 25.54 -1.25
CA PHE A 272 -10.18 26.05 -0.12
C PHE A 272 -9.18 27.13 -0.52
N VAL A 273 -9.36 27.78 -1.68
CA VAL A 273 -8.46 28.81 -2.22
C VAL A 273 -8.29 30.02 -1.27
N SER A 274 -9.33 30.35 -0.48
CA SER A 274 -9.28 31.43 0.52
C SER A 274 -8.51 31.07 1.79
N CYS A 275 -8.27 29.78 2.05
CA CYS A 275 -7.59 29.31 3.25
C CYS A 275 -6.07 29.29 3.04
N ARG A 276 -5.40 30.48 3.20
CA ARG A 276 -3.96 30.64 2.91
C ARG A 276 -3.04 29.75 3.75
N HIS A 277 -3.50 29.23 4.88
CA HIS A 277 -2.80 28.28 5.75
C HIS A 277 -2.89 26.83 5.27
N ILE A 278 -3.68 26.54 4.24
CA ILE A 278 -3.75 25.23 3.57
C ILE A 278 -2.99 25.33 2.25
N ARG A 279 -1.96 24.49 2.08
CA ARG A 279 -1.11 24.50 0.88
C ARG A 279 -1.10 23.15 0.20
N PHE A 280 -1.53 23.12 -1.06
CA PHE A 280 -1.42 21.94 -1.93
C PHE A 280 -0.08 21.96 -2.66
N LEU A 281 0.76 20.95 -2.41
CA LEU A 281 2.14 20.89 -2.90
C LEU A 281 2.31 19.91 -4.08
N GLY A 282 1.23 19.20 -4.46
CA GLY A 282 1.28 18.19 -5.51
C GLY A 282 2.03 16.93 -5.12
N GLN A 283 2.42 16.14 -6.10
CA GLN A 283 3.27 14.97 -5.87
C GLN A 283 4.72 15.43 -5.64
N MET A 284 5.39 14.80 -4.69
CA MET A 284 6.80 15.06 -4.39
C MET A 284 7.65 13.80 -4.56
N PRO A 285 8.89 13.94 -5.05
CA PRO A 285 9.87 12.86 -5.01
C PRO A 285 10.16 12.44 -3.56
N GLN A 286 10.54 11.17 -3.36
CA GLN A 286 10.83 10.64 -2.03
C GLN A 286 11.89 11.44 -1.27
N THR A 287 12.87 12.00 -1.97
CA THR A 287 13.93 12.84 -1.39
C THR A 287 13.40 14.13 -0.75
N GLU A 288 12.37 14.74 -1.35
CA GLU A 288 11.73 15.96 -0.83
C GLU A 288 10.73 15.63 0.29
N LEU A 289 10.10 14.45 0.26
CA LEU A 289 9.21 13.98 1.31
C LEU A 289 9.90 13.90 2.68
N VAL A 290 11.18 13.51 2.73
CA VAL A 290 11.95 13.47 3.98
C VAL A 290 11.92 14.83 4.69
N SER A 291 12.24 15.90 3.96
CA SER A 291 12.22 17.26 4.52
C SER A 291 10.80 17.67 4.95
N ALA A 292 9.77 17.32 4.16
CA ALA A 292 8.39 17.64 4.50
C ALA A 292 7.94 16.93 5.79
N TYR A 293 8.31 15.65 5.98
CA TYR A 293 8.07 14.94 7.23
C TYR A 293 8.80 15.59 8.41
N GLN A 294 10.12 15.83 8.28
CA GLN A 294 10.93 16.42 9.36
C GLN A 294 10.46 17.81 9.77
N ASP A 295 9.96 18.60 8.83
CA ASP A 295 9.43 19.93 9.03
C ASP A 295 8.04 19.96 9.70
N ALA A 296 7.33 18.83 9.75
CA ALA A 296 5.98 18.76 10.26
C ALA A 296 5.93 18.57 11.78
N THR A 297 4.93 19.18 12.41
CA THR A 297 4.57 18.92 13.81
C THR A 297 4.06 17.48 13.96
N ALA A 298 3.22 17.04 13.02
CA ALA A 298 2.77 15.65 12.90
C ALA A 298 2.24 15.38 11.49
N LEU A 299 2.30 14.10 11.09
CA LEU A 299 1.51 13.58 9.97
C LEU A 299 0.06 13.39 10.42
N ILE A 300 -0.90 13.76 9.58
CA ILE A 300 -2.31 13.40 9.78
C ILE A 300 -2.70 12.34 8.77
N PHE A 301 -3.27 11.24 9.26
CA PHE A 301 -3.75 10.13 8.45
C PHE A 301 -5.27 9.94 8.65
N PRO A 302 -6.11 10.67 7.87
CA PRO A 302 -7.54 10.81 8.13
C PRO A 302 -8.40 9.79 7.38
N SER A 303 -7.84 8.68 6.90
CA SER A 303 -8.53 7.73 6.02
C SER A 303 -9.87 7.28 6.60
N LEU A 304 -10.93 7.37 5.78
CA LEU A 304 -12.27 6.89 6.11
C LEU A 304 -12.45 5.42 5.71
N ALA A 305 -11.74 4.97 4.67
CA ALA A 305 -11.73 3.57 4.30
C ALA A 305 -10.88 2.75 5.28
N PRO A 306 -11.26 1.50 5.54
CA PRO A 306 -10.43 0.58 6.32
C PRO A 306 -9.12 0.30 5.60
N GLU A 307 -8.04 0.89 6.06
CA GLU A 307 -6.70 0.71 5.48
C GLU A 307 -6.10 -0.65 5.83
N THR A 308 -5.28 -1.16 4.95
CA THR A 308 -4.51 -2.36 5.25
C THR A 308 -3.37 -2.09 6.22
N PHE A 309 -2.79 -0.87 6.19
CA PHE A 309 -1.69 -0.49 7.08
C PHE A 309 -1.53 1.04 7.18
N GLY A 310 -0.88 1.69 6.21
CA GLY A 310 -0.58 3.12 6.22
C GLY A 310 0.93 3.39 6.06
N LEU A 311 1.45 3.24 4.85
CA LEU A 311 2.90 3.39 4.60
C LEU A 311 3.42 4.78 4.96
N SER A 312 2.65 5.85 4.71
CA SER A 312 3.05 7.21 5.08
C SER A 312 3.21 7.43 6.59
N ILE A 313 2.55 6.62 7.42
CA ILE A 313 2.77 6.63 8.88
C ILE A 313 4.18 6.15 9.20
N VAL A 314 4.60 5.05 8.57
CA VAL A 314 5.95 4.49 8.76
C VAL A 314 7.02 5.39 8.17
N GLU A 315 6.72 6.08 7.07
CA GLU A 315 7.60 7.11 6.50
C GLU A 315 7.80 8.30 7.46
N ALA A 316 6.72 8.78 8.07
CA ALA A 316 6.80 9.80 9.10
C ALA A 316 7.64 9.32 10.30
N PHE A 317 7.43 8.08 10.75
CA PHE A 317 8.20 7.47 11.84
C PHE A 317 9.69 7.34 11.51
N ALA A 318 10.02 6.99 10.28
CA ALA A 318 11.40 7.01 9.80
C ALA A 318 12.06 8.38 9.96
N CYS A 319 11.30 9.46 9.84
CA CYS A 319 11.76 10.83 10.00
C CYS A 319 11.66 11.37 11.45
N GLY A 320 11.20 10.55 12.41
CA GLY A 320 10.97 10.97 13.80
C GLY A 320 9.75 11.87 13.97
N THR A 321 8.85 11.88 12.99
CA THR A 321 7.63 12.68 13.00
C THR A 321 6.49 11.86 13.55
N PRO A 322 5.80 12.30 14.61
CA PRO A 322 4.65 11.58 15.14
C PRO A 322 3.45 11.64 14.17
N ALA A 323 2.50 10.74 14.35
CA ALA A 323 1.30 10.72 13.53
C ALA A 323 0.01 10.86 14.34
N ILE A 324 -0.99 11.54 13.77
CA ILE A 324 -2.38 11.57 14.23
C ILE A 324 -3.19 10.73 13.24
N VAL A 325 -3.72 9.61 13.70
CA VAL A 325 -4.30 8.58 12.83
C VAL A 325 -5.77 8.37 13.15
N ARG A 326 -6.62 8.37 12.13
CA ARG A 326 -8.01 7.96 12.30
C ARG A 326 -8.08 6.45 12.57
N ASP A 327 -8.91 6.04 13.53
CA ASP A 327 -9.13 4.62 13.87
C ASP A 327 -9.93 3.93 12.73
N ALA A 328 -9.25 3.53 11.65
CA ALA A 328 -9.84 2.94 10.45
C ALA A 328 -8.99 1.81 9.86
N GLY A 329 -9.28 0.58 10.25
CA GLY A 329 -8.55 -0.60 9.75
C GLY A 329 -7.21 -0.83 10.43
N GLY A 330 -6.18 -1.17 9.66
CA GLY A 330 -4.83 -1.49 10.16
C GLY A 330 -3.94 -0.27 10.42
N CYS A 331 -4.39 0.95 10.12
CA CYS A 331 -3.54 2.14 10.25
C CYS A 331 -3.27 2.55 11.71
N ARG A 332 -4.06 2.06 12.66
CA ARG A 332 -3.83 2.23 14.10
C ARG A 332 -2.65 1.39 14.61
N GLU A 333 -2.42 0.22 14.02
CA GLU A 333 -1.45 -0.75 14.54
C GLU A 333 -0.01 -0.21 14.64
N PRO A 334 0.51 0.61 13.70
CA PRO A 334 1.81 1.26 13.88
C PRO A 334 1.87 2.17 15.11
N ILE A 335 0.78 2.85 15.47
CA ILE A 335 0.71 3.69 16.67
C ILE A 335 0.76 2.83 17.92
N ASP A 336 -0.06 1.79 17.99
CA ASP A 336 -0.12 0.87 19.15
C ASP A 336 1.22 0.13 19.36
N ALA A 337 1.91 -0.24 18.28
CA ALA A 337 3.19 -0.97 18.34
C ALA A 337 4.39 -0.10 18.74
N THR A 338 4.32 1.21 18.53
CA THR A 338 5.47 2.11 18.72
C THR A 338 5.25 3.17 19.80
N GLY A 339 4.00 3.55 20.07
CA GLY A 339 3.67 4.73 20.85
C GLY A 339 3.97 6.04 20.12
N GLY A 340 4.19 6.01 18.78
CA GLY A 340 4.65 7.14 17.97
C GLY A 340 3.56 8.09 17.51
N GLY A 341 2.42 8.18 18.19
CA GLY A 341 1.36 9.07 17.74
C GLY A 341 0.10 9.03 18.58
N LEU A 342 -0.96 9.62 18.06
CA LEU A 342 -2.29 9.71 18.64
C LEU A 342 -3.33 9.10 17.70
N VAL A 343 -4.37 8.49 18.28
CA VAL A 343 -5.48 7.91 17.51
C VAL A 343 -6.74 8.73 17.79
N TYR A 344 -7.56 8.96 16.75
CA TYR A 344 -8.82 9.68 16.87
C TYR A 344 -9.96 8.98 16.12
N ARG A 345 -11.21 9.22 16.51
CA ARG A 345 -12.44 8.72 15.89
C ARG A 345 -13.36 9.84 15.42
N THR A 346 -13.41 10.92 16.18
CA THR A 346 -14.27 12.08 15.90
C THR A 346 -13.46 13.33 15.55
N ASN A 347 -14.10 14.33 14.99
CA ASN A 347 -13.43 15.59 14.66
C ASN A 347 -13.01 16.36 15.94
N GLU A 348 -13.76 16.21 17.03
CA GLU A 348 -13.40 16.78 18.34
C GLU A 348 -12.10 16.16 18.87
N GLU A 349 -11.97 14.83 18.77
CA GLU A 349 -10.73 14.13 19.15
C GLU A 349 -9.55 14.55 18.24
N LEU A 350 -9.80 14.78 16.94
CA LEU A 350 -8.78 15.31 16.04
C LEU A 350 -8.31 16.70 16.49
N ARG A 351 -9.23 17.62 16.77
CA ARG A 351 -8.88 18.97 17.25
C ARG A 351 -8.10 18.91 18.56
N ALA A 352 -8.51 18.07 19.50
CA ALA A 352 -7.78 17.86 20.75
C ALA A 352 -6.36 17.32 20.53
N ALA A 353 -6.19 16.37 19.59
CA ALA A 353 -4.87 15.84 19.24
C ALA A 353 -3.98 16.91 18.57
N LEU A 354 -4.55 17.75 17.70
CA LEU A 354 -3.84 18.86 17.06
C LEU A 354 -3.34 19.86 18.11
N SER A 355 -4.23 20.33 19.02
CA SER A 355 -3.88 21.27 20.08
C SER A 355 -2.79 20.70 21.00
N ARG A 356 -2.94 19.46 21.46
CA ARG A 356 -1.94 18.81 22.32
C ARG A 356 -0.54 18.77 21.67
N LEU A 357 -0.44 18.44 20.40
CA LEU A 357 0.87 18.40 19.71
C LEU A 357 1.41 19.79 19.35
N ALA A 358 0.53 20.78 19.24
CA ALA A 358 0.91 22.16 19.03
C ALA A 358 1.40 22.83 20.32
N ASP A 359 0.70 22.59 21.44
CA ASP A 359 0.86 23.33 22.69
C ASP A 359 1.77 22.62 23.70
N GLU A 360 2.06 21.31 23.52
CA GLU A 360 2.91 20.49 24.39
C GLU A 360 4.18 20.01 23.64
N PRO A 361 5.24 20.82 23.51
CA PRO A 361 6.47 20.42 22.78
C PRO A 361 7.10 19.14 23.31
N GLY A 362 7.10 18.93 24.63
CA GLY A 362 7.61 17.70 25.26
C GLY A 362 6.82 16.44 24.87
N LEU A 363 5.51 16.55 24.62
CA LEU A 363 4.71 15.45 24.09
C LEU A 363 5.14 15.10 22.65
N ARG A 364 5.26 16.10 21.80
CA ARG A 364 5.68 15.92 20.41
C ARG A 364 7.05 15.24 20.31
N GLU A 365 8.04 15.72 21.08
CA GLU A 365 9.38 15.13 21.11
C GLU A 365 9.37 13.68 21.59
N ARG A 366 8.61 13.37 22.66
CA ARG A 366 8.45 12.01 23.16
C ARG A 366 7.85 11.09 22.10
N LEU A 367 6.74 11.49 21.51
CA LEU A 367 6.08 10.67 20.47
C LEU A 367 6.97 10.51 19.23
N GLY A 368 7.71 11.55 18.84
CA GLY A 368 8.68 11.49 17.75
C GLY A 368 9.82 10.51 18.00
N ARG A 369 10.36 10.48 19.22
CA ARG A 369 11.36 9.46 19.62
C ARG A 369 10.78 8.06 19.57
N CYS A 370 9.61 7.84 20.17
CA CYS A 370 8.91 6.54 20.11
C CYS A 370 8.66 6.09 18.67
N ALA A 371 8.22 7.01 17.79
CA ALA A 371 8.03 6.75 16.38
C ALA A 371 9.32 6.25 15.72
N ARG A 372 10.43 6.97 15.93
CA ARG A 372 11.73 6.64 15.34
C ARG A 372 12.31 5.33 15.87
N GLU A 373 12.30 5.13 17.17
CA GLU A 373 12.75 3.88 17.80
C GLU A 373 11.93 2.69 17.32
N GLY A 374 10.60 2.87 17.24
CA GLY A 374 9.68 1.88 16.69
C GLY A 374 9.96 1.56 15.24
N PHE A 375 10.23 2.57 14.40
CA PHE A 375 10.63 2.37 13.01
C PHE A 375 11.90 1.53 12.91
N LEU A 376 12.95 1.89 13.64
CA LEU A 376 14.23 1.16 13.63
C LEU A 376 14.09 -0.29 14.07
N ARG A 377 13.20 -0.55 15.00
CA ARG A 377 12.94 -1.90 15.52
C ARG A 377 12.11 -2.77 14.58
N LEU A 378 11.10 -2.19 13.86
CA LEU A 378 10.03 -2.95 13.22
C LEU A 378 9.94 -2.78 11.71
N TYR A 379 10.32 -1.60 11.17
CA TYR A 379 9.91 -1.20 9.82
C TYR A 379 11.08 -0.85 8.89
N THR A 380 12.30 -1.29 9.22
CA THR A 380 13.46 -1.11 8.34
C THR A 380 13.49 -2.15 7.22
N PRO A 381 14.11 -1.83 6.06
CA PRO A 381 14.30 -2.79 4.98
C PRO A 381 14.99 -4.08 5.44
N GLN A 382 16.03 -3.97 6.25
CA GLN A 382 16.80 -5.10 6.77
C GLN A 382 15.92 -6.05 7.56
N ARG A 383 15.17 -5.50 8.53
CA ARG A 383 14.28 -6.30 9.39
C ARG A 383 13.19 -7.00 8.59
N HIS A 384 12.63 -6.30 7.61
CA HIS A 384 11.61 -6.88 6.74
C HIS A 384 12.14 -8.06 5.94
N VAL A 385 13.31 -7.90 5.30
CA VAL A 385 13.93 -8.94 4.48
C VAL A 385 14.35 -10.13 5.32
N GLU A 386 14.92 -9.91 6.52
CA GLU A 386 15.26 -10.99 7.48
C GLU A 386 14.03 -11.84 7.82
N ASN A 387 12.90 -11.19 8.17
CA ASN A 387 11.64 -11.86 8.46
C ASN A 387 11.10 -12.61 7.24
N TYR A 388 11.13 -11.99 6.06
CA TYR A 388 10.71 -12.60 4.81
C TYR A 388 11.50 -13.89 4.51
N LEU A 389 12.83 -13.83 4.59
CA LEU A 389 13.69 -14.98 4.37
C LEU A 389 13.52 -16.05 5.46
N ALA A 390 13.22 -15.67 6.71
CA ALA A 390 12.89 -16.60 7.78
C ALA A 390 11.61 -17.40 7.47
N HIS A 391 10.58 -16.77 6.92
CA HIS A 391 9.37 -17.47 6.48
C HIS A 391 9.65 -18.46 5.33
N ILE A 392 10.52 -18.10 4.37
CA ILE A 392 10.93 -19.03 3.30
C ILE A 392 11.60 -20.26 3.91
N ARG A 393 12.55 -20.06 4.83
CA ARG A 393 13.23 -21.19 5.52
C ARG A 393 12.24 -22.07 6.27
N ALA A 394 11.30 -21.47 7.00
CA ALA A 394 10.28 -22.21 7.75
C ALA A 394 9.41 -23.09 6.83
N VAL A 395 8.96 -22.56 5.69
CA VAL A 395 8.20 -23.35 4.70
C VAL A 395 9.03 -24.45 4.10
N LYS A 396 10.30 -24.20 3.73
CA LYS A 396 11.19 -25.24 3.22
C LYS A 396 11.36 -26.37 4.22
N VAL A 397 11.65 -26.05 5.48
CA VAL A 397 11.79 -27.05 6.55
C VAL A 397 10.50 -27.85 6.72
N ALA A 398 9.35 -27.20 6.75
CA ALA A 398 8.05 -27.87 6.88
C ALA A 398 7.75 -28.83 5.71
N LYS A 399 8.32 -28.58 4.53
CA LYS A 399 8.22 -29.44 3.33
C LYS A 399 9.37 -30.45 3.19
N GLY A 400 10.33 -30.49 4.11
CA GLY A 400 11.51 -31.35 4.01
C GLY A 400 12.47 -30.95 2.87
N LEU A 401 12.48 -29.70 2.47
CA LEU A 401 13.34 -29.13 1.43
C LEU A 401 14.59 -28.50 2.06
N HIS A 402 15.74 -28.79 1.55
CA HIS A 402 17.05 -28.31 2.03
C HIS A 402 17.55 -27.10 1.24
#